data_7c0e5c8c013803c826d2a48a74e86c21
#
_entry.id   7c0e5c8c013803c826d2a48a74e86c21
#
_cell.length_a   1.000
_cell.length_b   1.000
_cell.length_c   1.000
_cell.angle_alpha   90.00
_cell.angle_beta   90.00
_cell.angle_gamma   90.00
#
_symmetry.space_group_name_H-M   'P 1'
#
loop_
_entity.id
_entity.type
_entity.pdbx_description
1 polymer ?
#
loop_
_entity_poly.entity_id
_entity_poly.type
_entity_poly.pdbx_seq_one_letter_code
_entity_poly.pdbx_strand_id
1 'polypeptide(L)'
;MDPCPFVRLIVESLSLKLPLATKHAGSGIHPSTTPCFGKLKINSFPSQTSLIPLSDTSSLHSPASFPGFHLDQPTFHRFSNKPITLKVSVYTGRMGSSCGLASGKLLGSVTVSVTLNDAVLRPVVFQNGWMKLGSDLGNSSAKLHLIVRTEPDPRFVFQFGGEPECSPVVFQIQGNIRQPVFSCKFSADRNSRSRSLPSNFTTNTRVWMRTFSGDREKPGRERKGWMITIHDLSGSSVAAASMITPFVPSPGSDRVSRSNPGAWLILKPHGVSMKPWGRLEAWRERGPIDGLGYKFELVTSTGIASGIPIAQGTISLKNGGQFCIDTNSKDNNAASASSLFPDIRGFVMGSSVEGEGKVSKPVVQIGVKHVTCMTDAALFIALSAAIDLSMDACRLFSRKLRKEFWLNDHDTFSYN
;
A
#
# COMPACT_ATOMS: atom_id res chain seq x y z
N MET A 1 -17.03 15.11 -10.75
CA MET A 1 -15.59 14.88 -10.50
C MET A 1 -14.92 14.50 -11.80
N ASP A 2 -13.86 15.21 -12.17
CA ASP A 2 -13.09 14.87 -13.37
C ASP A 2 -11.75 14.26 -12.94
N PRO A 3 -11.36 13.11 -13.52
CA PRO A 3 -10.10 12.49 -13.17
C PRO A 3 -8.93 13.20 -13.83
N CYS A 4 -7.80 13.20 -13.14
CA CYS A 4 -6.52 13.60 -13.71
C CYS A 4 -5.96 12.50 -14.62
N PRO A 5 -5.28 12.84 -15.72
CA PRO A 5 -4.60 11.87 -16.55
C PRO A 5 -3.39 11.29 -15.80
N PHE A 6 -3.35 9.98 -15.72
CA PHE A 6 -2.20 9.18 -15.32
C PHE A 6 -1.94 8.12 -16.36
N VAL A 7 -0.70 7.70 -16.48
CA VAL A 7 -0.30 6.56 -17.29
C VAL A 7 0.42 5.56 -16.42
N ARG A 8 0.08 4.31 -16.59
CA ARG A 8 0.78 3.20 -15.98
C ARG A 8 1.76 2.61 -16.99
N LEU A 9 3.05 2.64 -16.67
CA LEU A 9 4.08 1.92 -17.41
C LEU A 9 4.26 0.54 -16.77
N ILE A 10 3.98 -0.50 -17.56
CA ILE A 10 3.97 -1.89 -17.12
C ILE A 10 5.15 -2.60 -17.76
N VAL A 11 5.88 -3.36 -16.95
CA VAL A 11 6.94 -4.26 -17.40
C VAL A 11 6.57 -5.67 -16.98
N GLU A 12 6.35 -6.55 -17.93
CA GLU A 12 5.91 -7.92 -17.68
C GLU A 12 6.63 -8.93 -18.57
N SER A 13 6.36 -10.20 -18.33
CA SER A 13 6.94 -11.32 -19.08
C SER A 13 8.46 -11.39 -19.02
N LEU A 14 9.04 -10.99 -17.88
CA LEU A 14 10.49 -11.04 -17.67
C LEU A 14 10.95 -12.49 -17.53
N SER A 15 11.78 -12.94 -18.46
CA SER A 15 12.46 -14.22 -18.42
C SER A 15 13.85 -14.12 -19.03
N LEU A 16 14.79 -14.90 -18.48
CA LEU A 16 16.20 -14.86 -18.86
C LEU A 16 16.61 -16.17 -19.53
N LYS A 17 17.20 -16.04 -20.72
CA LYS A 17 17.86 -17.14 -21.41
C LYS A 17 19.36 -16.94 -21.36
N LEU A 18 20.04 -17.85 -20.66
CA LEU A 18 21.51 -17.89 -20.61
C LEU A 18 22.06 -18.72 -21.77
N PRO A 19 23.26 -18.40 -22.28
CA PRO A 19 23.93 -19.25 -23.23
C PRO A 19 24.20 -20.63 -22.59
N LEU A 20 24.03 -21.69 -23.35
CA LEU A 20 24.45 -23.01 -22.96
C LEU A 20 25.96 -22.96 -22.72
N ALA A 21 26.37 -23.13 -21.47
CA ALA A 21 27.78 -23.32 -21.21
C ALA A 21 28.25 -24.58 -21.95
N THR A 22 29.19 -24.43 -22.88
CA THR A 22 29.91 -25.55 -23.45
C THR A 22 30.53 -26.33 -22.29
N LYS A 23 30.03 -27.52 -22.04
CA LYS A 23 30.56 -28.43 -21.01
C LYS A 23 31.98 -28.72 -21.33
N HIS A 24 32.95 -28.15 -20.64
CA HIS A 24 34.24 -28.79 -20.46
C HIS A 24 34.01 -30.00 -19.55
N ALA A 25 34.27 -31.18 -20.11
CA ALA A 25 34.21 -32.45 -19.40
C ALA A 25 35.15 -32.39 -18.20
N GLY A 26 34.64 -32.38 -17.00
CA GLY A 26 35.43 -32.43 -15.78
C GLY A 26 34.66 -31.87 -14.60
N SER A 27 34.23 -32.80 -13.72
CA SER A 27 33.65 -32.52 -12.40
C SER A 27 32.11 -32.42 -12.35
N GLY A 28 31.54 -33.47 -11.77
CA GLY A 28 30.09 -33.62 -11.54
C GLY A 28 29.55 -32.70 -10.46
N ILE A 29 29.38 -31.44 -10.77
CA ILE A 29 28.59 -30.52 -10.00
C ILE A 29 27.39 -30.17 -10.88
N HIS A 30 26.18 -30.50 -10.41
CA HIS A 30 24.96 -30.02 -11.02
C HIS A 30 25.07 -28.51 -11.27
N PRO A 31 24.67 -27.97 -12.43
CA PRO A 31 24.64 -26.55 -12.64
C PRO A 31 23.74 -25.96 -11.57
N SER A 32 24.33 -25.34 -10.55
CA SER A 32 23.58 -24.60 -9.55
C SER A 32 22.86 -23.50 -10.29
N THR A 33 21.54 -23.55 -10.33
CA THR A 33 20.68 -22.49 -10.85
C THR A 33 20.86 -21.27 -9.94
N THR A 34 21.88 -20.49 -10.20
CA THR A 34 22.10 -19.24 -9.45
C THR A 34 20.92 -18.34 -9.73
N PRO A 35 20.17 -17.94 -8.71
CA PRO A 35 19.01 -17.07 -8.91
C PRO A 35 19.46 -15.78 -9.60
N CYS A 36 18.64 -15.29 -10.50
CA CYS A 36 18.84 -14.02 -11.17
C CYS A 36 17.78 -13.02 -10.72
N PHE A 37 18.17 -11.77 -10.60
CA PHE A 37 17.24 -10.69 -10.30
C PHE A 37 17.44 -9.51 -11.24
N GLY A 38 16.34 -8.78 -11.49
CA GLY A 38 16.33 -7.59 -12.31
C GLY A 38 16.14 -6.35 -11.46
N LYS A 39 16.85 -5.28 -11.84
CA LYS A 39 16.65 -3.93 -11.31
C LYS A 39 16.15 -3.03 -12.43
N LEU A 40 14.94 -2.51 -12.25
CA LEU A 40 14.32 -1.57 -13.17
C LEU A 40 14.53 -0.14 -12.67
N LYS A 41 14.94 0.74 -13.56
CA LYS A 41 15.14 2.16 -13.25
C LYS A 41 14.58 3.02 -14.38
N ILE A 42 13.81 4.03 -13.99
CA ILE A 42 13.32 5.08 -14.87
C ILE A 42 13.79 6.41 -14.28
N ASN A 43 14.60 7.15 -15.01
CA ASN A 43 15.06 8.49 -14.63
C ASN A 43 15.17 8.71 -13.09
N SER A 44 14.33 9.58 -12.53
CA SER A 44 14.31 9.94 -11.10
C SER A 44 13.39 9.05 -10.22
N PHE A 45 12.72 8.07 -10.80
CA PHE A 45 11.85 7.17 -10.03
C PHE A 45 12.65 6.19 -9.17
N PRO A 46 12.09 5.75 -8.03
CA PRO A 46 12.68 4.69 -7.24
C PRO A 46 12.87 3.43 -8.07
N SER A 47 14.03 2.79 -7.93
CA SER A 47 14.29 1.54 -8.65
C SER A 47 13.49 0.39 -8.03
N GLN A 48 12.89 -0.44 -8.89
CA GLN A 48 12.22 -1.67 -8.50
C GLN A 48 13.14 -2.86 -8.72
N THR A 49 13.04 -3.87 -7.86
CA THR A 49 13.87 -5.08 -7.95
C THR A 49 13.00 -6.32 -7.76
N SER A 50 13.15 -7.33 -8.63
CA SER A 50 12.44 -8.59 -8.54
C SER A 50 13.27 -9.75 -9.09
N LEU A 51 12.92 -10.98 -8.70
CA LEU A 51 13.52 -12.19 -9.24
C LEU A 51 13.11 -12.37 -10.70
N ILE A 52 14.04 -12.84 -11.53
CA ILE A 52 13.78 -13.18 -12.93
C ILE A 52 13.93 -14.70 -13.09
N PRO A 53 12.88 -15.41 -13.53
CA PRO A 53 12.96 -16.83 -13.82
C PRO A 53 13.86 -17.09 -15.03
N LEU A 54 14.60 -18.19 -14.98
CA LEU A 54 15.33 -18.72 -16.13
C LEU A 54 14.33 -19.42 -17.05
N SER A 55 14.38 -19.09 -18.34
CA SER A 55 13.57 -19.73 -19.36
C SER A 55 14.24 -21.00 -19.83
N ASP A 56 13.91 -22.12 -19.19
CA ASP A 56 14.16 -23.44 -19.76
C ASP A 56 13.00 -23.81 -20.69
N THR A 57 13.33 -24.47 -21.81
CA THR A 57 12.43 -24.77 -22.92
C THR A 57 11.22 -25.66 -22.58
N SER A 58 11.04 -26.05 -21.31
CA SER A 58 10.02 -26.99 -20.86
C SER A 58 9.17 -26.54 -19.66
N SER A 59 9.39 -25.38 -19.08
CA SER A 59 8.64 -24.97 -17.88
C SER A 59 7.58 -23.90 -18.21
N LEU A 60 6.33 -24.27 -18.01
CA LEU A 60 5.13 -23.38 -18.02
C LEU A 60 5.09 -22.44 -16.80
N HIS A 61 6.23 -21.98 -16.29
CA HIS A 61 6.25 -21.03 -15.20
C HIS A 61 5.83 -19.66 -15.70
N SER A 62 4.84 -19.08 -15.04
CA SER A 62 4.41 -17.70 -15.30
C SER A 62 5.62 -16.76 -15.25
N PRO A 63 5.86 -15.99 -16.32
CA PRO A 63 6.99 -15.06 -16.34
C PRO A 63 6.86 -14.04 -15.21
N ALA A 64 7.99 -13.62 -14.65
CA ALA A 64 8.03 -12.56 -13.64
C ALA A 64 7.45 -11.26 -14.19
N SER A 65 6.73 -10.55 -13.35
CA SER A 65 6.25 -9.20 -13.66
C SER A 65 6.64 -8.26 -12.53
N PHE A 66 6.78 -6.98 -12.87
CA PHE A 66 7.05 -5.92 -11.90
C PHE A 66 5.80 -5.07 -11.71
N PRO A 67 5.63 -4.46 -10.50
CA PRO A 67 4.64 -3.43 -10.31
C PRO A 67 4.85 -2.30 -11.33
N GLY A 68 3.77 -1.73 -11.85
CA GLY A 68 3.87 -0.65 -12.81
C GLY A 68 4.43 0.64 -12.20
N PHE A 69 5.04 1.48 -13.02
CA PHE A 69 5.35 2.85 -12.63
C PHE A 69 4.14 3.74 -12.95
N HIS A 70 3.72 4.51 -11.95
CA HIS A 70 2.62 5.45 -12.12
C HIS A 70 3.18 6.82 -12.49
N LEU A 71 2.82 7.30 -13.67
CA LEU A 71 3.26 8.57 -14.22
C LEU A 71 2.10 9.57 -14.16
N ASP A 72 2.25 10.62 -13.40
CA ASP A 72 1.28 11.68 -13.19
C ASP A 72 1.39 12.81 -14.22
N GLN A 73 0.45 13.73 -14.21
CA GLN A 73 0.40 14.86 -15.14
C GLN A 73 1.68 15.73 -15.12
N PRO A 74 2.28 16.09 -13.97
CA PRO A 74 3.56 16.79 -13.96
C PRO A 74 4.68 16.03 -14.66
N THR A 75 4.68 14.70 -14.55
CA THR A 75 5.63 13.84 -15.24
C THR A 75 5.44 13.90 -16.75
N PHE A 76 4.19 13.92 -17.25
CA PHE A 76 3.95 14.08 -18.69
C PHE A 76 4.47 15.40 -19.22
N HIS A 77 4.16 16.50 -18.54
CA HIS A 77 4.65 17.81 -18.97
C HIS A 77 6.18 17.87 -18.98
N ARG A 78 6.84 17.23 -18.03
CA ARG A 78 8.29 17.15 -17.95
C ARG A 78 8.91 16.34 -19.09
N PHE A 79 8.21 15.30 -19.56
CA PHE A 79 8.71 14.37 -20.56
C PHE A 79 7.93 14.39 -21.87
N SER A 80 7.02 15.34 -22.10
CA SER A 80 6.22 15.42 -23.32
C SER A 80 7.04 15.49 -24.61
N ASN A 81 8.22 16.10 -24.54
CA ASN A 81 9.10 16.28 -25.70
C ASN A 81 10.36 15.41 -25.67
N LYS A 82 10.48 14.50 -24.69
CA LYS A 82 11.65 13.62 -24.54
C LYS A 82 11.22 12.21 -24.18
N PRO A 83 11.76 11.18 -24.82
CA PRO A 83 11.47 9.81 -24.44
C PRO A 83 12.00 9.52 -23.04
N ILE A 84 11.22 8.79 -22.27
CA ILE A 84 11.65 8.22 -20.99
C ILE A 84 12.48 6.97 -21.26
N THR A 85 13.62 6.86 -20.61
CA THR A 85 14.47 5.68 -20.72
C THR A 85 14.21 4.73 -19.55
N LEU A 86 13.66 3.57 -19.87
CA LEU A 86 13.57 2.44 -18.95
C LEU A 86 14.85 1.59 -19.09
N LYS A 87 15.65 1.52 -18.03
CA LYS A 87 16.83 0.63 -17.95
C LYS A 87 16.49 -0.58 -17.10
N VAL A 88 16.69 -1.77 -17.65
CA VAL A 88 16.56 -3.06 -16.95
C VAL A 88 17.96 -3.66 -16.84
N SER A 89 18.49 -3.75 -15.63
CA SER A 89 19.80 -4.36 -15.32
C SER A 89 19.57 -5.72 -14.68
N VAL A 90 20.25 -6.75 -15.17
CA VAL A 90 20.12 -8.14 -14.72
C VAL A 90 21.38 -8.57 -13.98
N TYR A 91 21.18 -9.15 -12.80
CA TYR A 91 22.24 -9.58 -11.90
C TYR A 91 22.10 -11.08 -11.57
N THR A 92 23.23 -11.77 -11.39
CA THR A 92 23.27 -13.09 -10.77
C THR A 92 23.55 -12.97 -9.28
N GLY A 93 22.90 -13.79 -8.45
CA GLY A 93 23.07 -13.79 -7.00
C GLY A 93 21.75 -13.80 -6.26
N ARG A 94 21.80 -13.91 -4.94
CA ARG A 94 20.62 -13.85 -4.09
C ARG A 94 20.20 -12.40 -3.89
N MET A 95 18.92 -12.14 -4.05
CA MET A 95 18.30 -10.88 -3.62
C MET A 95 18.15 -10.97 -2.10
N GLY A 96 19.05 -10.34 -1.37
CA GLY A 96 19.01 -10.34 0.09
C GLY A 96 19.86 -9.22 0.64
N SER A 97 19.26 -8.37 1.43
CA SER A 97 19.90 -7.32 2.20
C SER A 97 20.27 -7.85 3.57
N SER A 98 21.39 -8.50 3.69
CA SER A 98 22.15 -8.43 4.94
C SER A 98 23.35 -7.51 4.69
N CYS A 99 23.38 -6.38 5.37
CA CYS A 99 24.49 -5.41 5.36
C CYS A 99 24.75 -4.62 4.08
N GLY A 100 23.72 -4.11 3.38
CA GLY A 100 23.90 -3.00 2.42
C GLY A 100 24.69 -3.29 1.14
N LEU A 101 25.18 -4.50 0.94
CA LEU A 101 25.91 -4.94 -0.23
C LEU A 101 25.05 -5.94 -1.01
N ALA A 102 24.36 -5.48 -2.05
CA ALA A 102 23.77 -6.35 -3.05
C ALA A 102 24.90 -7.03 -3.82
N SER A 103 25.34 -8.20 -3.36
CA SER A 103 26.42 -8.96 -4.01
C SER A 103 25.88 -9.76 -5.19
N GLY A 104 25.40 -9.05 -6.23
CA GLY A 104 25.08 -9.67 -7.50
C GLY A 104 26.07 -9.22 -8.58
N LYS A 105 26.59 -10.17 -9.36
CA LYS A 105 27.38 -9.85 -10.54
C LYS A 105 26.46 -9.39 -11.65
N LEU A 106 26.71 -8.20 -12.21
CA LEU A 106 25.96 -7.71 -13.36
C LEU A 106 26.19 -8.60 -14.58
N LEU A 107 25.12 -9.16 -15.12
CA LEU A 107 25.13 -9.92 -16.38
C LEU A 107 25.04 -8.99 -17.60
N GLY A 108 24.34 -7.89 -17.47
CA GLY A 108 24.14 -6.91 -18.51
C GLY A 108 22.86 -6.08 -18.29
N SER A 109 22.62 -5.16 -19.22
CA SER A 109 21.44 -4.32 -19.16
C SER A 109 20.83 -4.13 -20.55
N VAL A 110 19.51 -3.85 -20.56
CA VAL A 110 18.78 -3.41 -21.75
C VAL A 110 18.12 -2.08 -21.46
N THR A 111 17.90 -1.32 -22.49
CA THR A 111 17.25 0.00 -22.44
C THR A 111 16.09 0.03 -23.42
N VAL A 112 14.94 0.50 -22.95
CA VAL A 112 13.74 0.70 -23.77
C VAL A 112 13.36 2.18 -23.70
N SER A 113 13.17 2.77 -24.87
CA SER A 113 12.71 4.16 -25.02
C SER A 113 11.19 4.17 -25.03
N VAL A 114 10.58 4.98 -24.17
CA VAL A 114 9.12 5.09 -23.98
C VAL A 114 8.70 6.52 -24.27
N THR A 115 7.82 6.71 -25.24
CA THR A 115 7.21 8.00 -25.56
C THR A 115 5.81 8.07 -24.95
N LEU A 116 5.46 9.21 -24.32
CA LEU A 116 4.21 9.32 -23.57
C LEU A 116 3.06 9.96 -24.35
N ASN A 117 3.29 10.49 -25.54
CA ASN A 117 2.30 11.33 -26.25
C ASN A 117 0.95 10.62 -26.46
N ASP A 118 0.98 9.36 -26.90
CA ASP A 118 -0.24 8.57 -27.12
C ASP A 118 -0.70 7.76 -25.91
N ALA A 119 0.17 7.62 -24.92
CA ALA A 119 -0.04 6.73 -23.79
C ALA A 119 -1.19 7.17 -22.85
N VAL A 120 -1.59 8.44 -22.93
CA VAL A 120 -2.73 8.99 -22.17
C VAL A 120 -4.06 8.56 -22.77
N LEU A 121 -4.09 8.36 -24.07
CA LEU A 121 -5.34 8.09 -24.83
C LEU A 121 -5.59 6.59 -25.02
N ARG A 122 -4.53 5.81 -25.23
CA ARG A 122 -4.63 4.38 -25.55
C ARG A 122 -3.43 3.59 -25.05
N PRO A 123 -3.60 2.27 -24.85
CA PRO A 123 -2.47 1.39 -24.56
C PRO A 123 -1.46 1.41 -25.71
N VAL A 124 -0.16 1.51 -25.39
CA VAL A 124 0.95 1.50 -26.36
C VAL A 124 1.98 0.47 -25.93
N VAL A 125 2.41 -0.40 -26.86
CA VAL A 125 3.48 -1.37 -26.63
C VAL A 125 4.78 -0.83 -27.23
N PHE A 126 5.84 -0.73 -26.43
CA PHE A 126 7.16 -0.22 -26.85
C PHE A 126 8.15 -1.34 -27.13
N GLN A 127 8.02 -2.45 -26.41
CA GLN A 127 8.86 -3.61 -26.57
C GLN A 127 8.05 -4.88 -26.29
N ASN A 128 8.22 -5.89 -27.14
CA ASN A 128 7.68 -7.21 -26.92
C ASN A 128 8.65 -8.24 -27.55
N GLY A 129 9.33 -8.99 -26.71
CA GLY A 129 10.20 -10.07 -27.17
C GLY A 129 11.59 -10.08 -26.55
N TRP A 130 12.49 -10.84 -27.18
CA TRP A 130 13.84 -11.12 -26.71
C TRP A 130 14.81 -10.00 -27.09
N MET A 131 15.53 -9.45 -26.10
CA MET A 131 16.62 -8.50 -26.29
C MET A 131 17.96 -9.12 -25.83
N LYS A 132 19.06 -8.83 -26.53
CA LYS A 132 20.39 -9.18 -26.06
C LYS A 132 20.77 -8.30 -24.89
N LEU A 133 21.31 -8.91 -23.83
CA LEU A 133 21.89 -8.16 -22.71
C LEU A 133 23.21 -7.56 -23.17
N GLY A 134 23.27 -6.24 -23.25
CA GLY A 134 24.53 -5.51 -23.42
C GLY A 134 25.37 -5.64 -22.14
N SER A 135 26.61 -6.04 -22.24
CA SER A 135 27.59 -5.97 -21.15
C SER A 135 28.77 -5.10 -21.57
N ASP A 136 29.25 -4.27 -20.65
CA ASP A 136 30.48 -3.48 -20.86
C ASP A 136 31.73 -4.37 -21.00
N LEU A 137 31.59 -5.68 -20.76
CA LEU A 137 32.67 -6.69 -20.76
C LEU A 137 32.65 -7.63 -21.98
N GLY A 138 31.99 -7.26 -23.08
CA GLY A 138 32.05 -8.02 -24.33
C GLY A 138 31.42 -9.43 -24.26
N ASN A 139 30.75 -9.86 -25.32
CA ASN A 139 30.27 -11.25 -25.58
C ASN A 139 29.27 -11.88 -24.59
N SER A 140 28.33 -11.16 -24.03
CA SER A 140 27.19 -11.80 -23.39
C SER A 140 26.20 -12.30 -24.45
N SER A 141 26.07 -13.61 -24.62
CA SER A 141 25.00 -14.22 -25.43
C SER A 141 23.70 -14.41 -24.65
N ALA A 142 23.59 -13.87 -23.45
CA ALA A 142 22.39 -13.88 -22.65
C ALA A 142 21.30 -13.00 -23.26
N LYS A 143 20.06 -13.48 -23.22
CA LYS A 143 18.89 -12.76 -23.76
C LYS A 143 17.86 -12.59 -22.66
N LEU A 144 17.24 -11.39 -22.60
CA LEU A 144 16.13 -11.07 -21.72
C LEU A 144 14.86 -10.92 -22.57
N HIS A 145 13.83 -11.67 -22.22
CA HIS A 145 12.50 -11.45 -22.73
C HIS A 145 11.79 -10.44 -21.84
N LEU A 146 11.16 -9.44 -22.44
CA LEU A 146 10.32 -8.48 -21.71
C LEU A 146 9.23 -7.91 -22.62
N ILE A 147 8.12 -7.55 -22.00
CA ILE A 147 7.08 -6.73 -22.59
C ILE A 147 7.04 -5.41 -21.84
N VAL A 148 7.19 -4.30 -22.57
CA VAL A 148 7.06 -2.94 -22.01
C VAL A 148 5.91 -2.26 -22.70
N ARG A 149 4.89 -1.91 -21.94
CA ARG A 149 3.70 -1.23 -22.46
C ARG A 149 3.22 -0.15 -21.49
N THR A 150 2.49 0.79 -22.01
CA THR A 150 1.76 1.78 -21.22
C THR A 150 0.26 1.60 -21.41
N GLU A 151 -0.50 1.99 -20.40
CA GLU A 151 -1.95 2.08 -20.46
C GLU A 151 -2.44 3.32 -19.70
N PRO A 152 -3.54 3.95 -20.16
CA PRO A 152 -4.20 5.01 -19.42
C PRO A 152 -4.67 4.50 -18.06
N ASP A 153 -4.42 5.29 -17.02
CA ASP A 153 -4.79 4.97 -15.62
C ASP A 153 -5.34 6.23 -14.93
N PRO A 154 -6.46 6.80 -15.43
CA PRO A 154 -7.00 8.05 -14.90
C PRO A 154 -7.34 7.91 -13.43
N ARG A 155 -7.07 8.99 -12.64
CA ARG A 155 -7.26 9.00 -11.19
C ARG A 155 -7.92 10.27 -10.70
N PHE A 156 -8.74 10.14 -9.70
CA PHE A 156 -9.14 11.27 -8.86
C PHE A 156 -8.02 11.56 -7.86
N VAL A 157 -7.67 12.84 -7.72
CA VAL A 157 -6.64 13.27 -6.79
C VAL A 157 -7.26 14.18 -5.74
N PHE A 158 -7.07 13.84 -4.48
CA PHE A 158 -7.52 14.64 -3.34
C PHE A 158 -6.35 15.01 -2.45
N GLN A 159 -6.42 16.16 -1.81
CA GLN A 159 -5.42 16.62 -0.86
C GLN A 159 -6.08 17.18 0.39
N PHE A 160 -5.61 16.73 1.53
CA PHE A 160 -5.98 17.34 2.80
C PHE A 160 -5.36 18.74 2.92
N GLY A 161 -6.16 19.70 3.42
CA GLY A 161 -5.68 21.06 3.67
C GLY A 161 -4.77 21.20 4.89
N GLY A 162 -4.68 20.14 5.70
CA GLY A 162 -3.87 20.02 6.91
C GLY A 162 -3.88 18.59 7.43
N GLU A 163 -3.37 18.38 8.64
CA GLU A 163 -3.39 17.08 9.29
C GLU A 163 -4.83 16.60 9.55
N PRO A 164 -5.15 15.32 9.31
CA PRO A 164 -6.48 14.77 9.57
C PRO A 164 -7.00 15.02 10.99
N GLU A 165 -6.11 15.03 11.99
CA GLU A 165 -6.42 15.34 13.39
C GLU A 165 -6.92 16.77 13.59
N CYS A 166 -6.46 17.72 12.76
CA CYS A 166 -6.87 19.13 12.80
C CYS A 166 -8.19 19.41 12.07
N SER A 167 -8.93 18.37 11.68
CA SER A 167 -10.23 18.49 11.01
C SER A 167 -10.22 19.39 9.76
N PRO A 168 -9.35 19.10 8.78
CA PRO A 168 -9.14 19.95 7.61
C PRO A 168 -10.25 19.84 6.56
N VAL A 169 -10.30 20.81 5.66
CA VAL A 169 -10.98 20.69 4.37
C VAL A 169 -10.17 19.77 3.46
N VAL A 170 -10.86 18.97 2.66
CA VAL A 170 -10.26 18.12 1.62
C VAL A 170 -10.60 18.68 0.24
N PHE A 171 -9.57 18.89 -0.55
CA PHE A 171 -9.67 19.47 -1.89
C PHE A 171 -9.52 18.40 -2.95
N GLN A 172 -10.34 18.44 -3.98
CA GLN A 172 -10.03 17.78 -5.25
C GLN A 172 -9.01 18.62 -6.00
N ILE A 173 -8.00 17.98 -6.55
CA ILE A 173 -6.92 18.60 -7.33
C ILE A 173 -7.13 18.21 -8.79
N GLN A 174 -7.19 19.22 -9.68
CA GLN A 174 -7.26 19.04 -11.12
C GLN A 174 -6.33 20.03 -11.80
N GLY A 175 -5.12 19.58 -12.19
CA GLY A 175 -4.08 20.50 -12.65
C GLY A 175 -3.75 21.55 -11.60
N ASN A 176 -3.99 22.82 -11.91
CA ASN A 176 -3.76 23.95 -10.99
C ASN A 176 -5.00 24.32 -10.16
N ILE A 177 -6.14 23.66 -10.39
CA ILE A 177 -7.39 23.94 -9.70
C ILE A 177 -7.44 23.14 -8.40
N ARG A 178 -7.79 23.83 -7.29
CA ARG A 178 -8.07 23.22 -5.99
C ARG A 178 -9.52 23.54 -5.62
N GLN A 179 -10.37 22.55 -5.63
CA GLN A 179 -11.79 22.71 -5.30
C GLN A 179 -12.10 21.98 -3.98
N PRO A 180 -12.65 22.67 -2.96
CA PRO A 180 -13.10 22.01 -1.75
C PRO A 180 -14.26 21.05 -2.09
N VAL A 181 -14.18 19.82 -1.59
CA VAL A 181 -15.18 18.77 -1.88
C VAL A 181 -15.67 18.06 -0.63
N PHE A 182 -14.84 17.97 0.40
CA PHE A 182 -15.18 17.37 1.68
C PHE A 182 -14.60 18.14 2.85
N SER A 183 -15.16 17.90 4.02
CA SER A 183 -14.54 18.26 5.30
C SER A 183 -14.27 16.98 6.10
N CYS A 184 -13.08 16.91 6.66
CA CYS A 184 -12.69 15.86 7.61
C CYS A 184 -12.98 16.36 9.02
N LYS A 185 -13.59 15.55 9.87
CA LYS A 185 -13.76 15.85 11.30
C LYS A 185 -13.15 14.74 12.11
N PHE A 186 -12.26 15.11 13.01
CA PHE A 186 -11.64 14.19 13.97
C PHE A 186 -12.29 14.34 15.34
N SER A 187 -12.55 13.24 16.02
CA SER A 187 -12.97 13.20 17.40
C SER A 187 -12.20 12.12 18.17
N ALA A 188 -11.71 12.45 19.35
CA ALA A 188 -11.15 11.52 20.32
C ALA A 188 -12.11 11.46 21.50
N ASP A 189 -13.02 10.49 21.51
CA ASP A 189 -13.97 10.34 22.62
C ASP A 189 -13.25 9.75 23.83
N ARG A 190 -12.99 10.62 24.83
CA ARG A 190 -12.39 10.22 26.10
C ARG A 190 -13.38 9.52 27.03
N ASN A 191 -14.68 9.63 26.75
CA ASN A 191 -15.76 9.10 27.58
C ASN A 191 -16.66 8.16 26.78
N SER A 192 -16.13 7.04 26.29
CA SER A 192 -16.93 6.04 25.55
C SER A 192 -17.98 5.29 26.40
N ARG A 193 -18.34 5.81 27.56
CA ARG A 193 -19.42 5.23 28.37
C ARG A 193 -20.83 5.57 27.90
N SER A 194 -21.05 6.52 26.99
CA SER A 194 -22.41 7.06 26.85
C SER A 194 -22.81 7.66 25.52
N ARG A 195 -22.09 7.47 24.43
CA ARG A 195 -22.66 7.82 23.14
C ARG A 195 -22.48 6.67 22.17
N SER A 196 -23.51 5.83 22.16
CA SER A 196 -23.84 4.94 21.08
C SER A 196 -23.47 5.57 19.74
N LEU A 197 -22.67 4.86 18.93
CA LEU A 197 -22.90 4.85 17.49
C LEU A 197 -24.43 4.95 17.32
N PRO A 198 -24.94 5.73 16.34
CA PRO A 198 -26.37 5.89 16.14
C PRO A 198 -27.05 4.55 16.37
N SER A 199 -28.12 4.53 17.18
CA SER A 199 -28.74 3.35 17.79
C SER A 199 -29.24 2.26 16.82
N ASN A 200 -28.90 2.36 15.54
CA ASN A 200 -29.28 1.43 14.48
C ASN A 200 -28.16 0.47 14.01
N PHE A 201 -27.05 0.37 14.77
CA PHE A 201 -26.16 -0.76 14.56
C PHE A 201 -26.83 -2.02 15.07
N THR A 202 -27.22 -2.88 14.13
CA THR A 202 -27.83 -4.18 14.40
C THR A 202 -26.96 -4.99 15.37
N THR A 203 -27.63 -5.78 16.22
CA THR A 203 -27.13 -6.62 17.32
C THR A 203 -25.82 -7.38 17.06
N ASN A 204 -25.50 -7.69 15.81
CA ASN A 204 -24.29 -8.41 15.43
C ASN A 204 -22.98 -7.60 15.62
N THR A 205 -23.01 -6.27 15.48
CA THR A 205 -21.83 -5.44 15.67
C THR A 205 -21.44 -5.32 17.16
N ARG A 206 -22.42 -5.39 18.06
CA ARG A 206 -22.18 -5.36 19.52
C ARG A 206 -21.52 -6.66 20.02
N VAL A 207 -21.89 -7.80 19.46
CA VAL A 207 -21.30 -9.09 19.81
C VAL A 207 -19.84 -9.14 19.35
N TRP A 208 -19.55 -8.62 18.15
CA TRP A 208 -18.21 -8.59 17.60
C TRP A 208 -17.26 -7.64 18.36
N MET A 209 -17.74 -6.45 18.74
CA MET A 209 -16.97 -5.55 19.62
C MET A 209 -16.61 -6.18 20.97
N ARG A 210 -17.48 -7.02 21.51
CA ARG A 210 -17.21 -7.76 22.76
C ARG A 210 -16.19 -8.88 22.59
N THR A 211 -16.16 -9.52 21.44
CA THR A 211 -15.23 -10.64 21.18
C THR A 211 -13.78 -10.16 21.02
N PHE A 212 -13.58 -8.90 20.57
CA PHE A 212 -12.24 -8.31 20.40
C PHE A 212 -11.84 -7.35 21.52
N SER A 213 -12.79 -6.79 22.27
CA SER A 213 -12.53 -6.07 23.51
C SER A 213 -12.59 -7.07 24.65
N GLY A 214 -11.47 -7.71 24.96
CA GLY A 214 -11.37 -8.48 26.20
C GLY A 214 -11.90 -7.63 27.35
N ASP A 215 -12.91 -8.15 28.01
CA ASP A 215 -13.68 -7.54 29.10
C ASP A 215 -12.74 -7.13 30.25
N ARG A 216 -12.27 -5.88 30.25
CA ARG A 216 -11.81 -5.18 31.45
C ARG A 216 -11.69 -3.70 31.18
N GLU A 217 -12.75 -2.98 31.53
CA GLU A 217 -12.77 -1.53 31.59
C GLU A 217 -11.80 -1.01 32.67
N LYS A 218 -10.68 -0.41 32.22
CA LYS A 218 -9.94 0.57 33.02
C LYS A 218 -9.57 1.76 32.15
N PRO A 219 -9.59 2.99 32.69
CA PRO A 219 -9.41 4.21 31.90
C PRO A 219 -7.95 4.40 31.47
N GLY A 220 -7.54 3.67 30.45
CA GLY A 220 -6.30 3.94 29.73
C GLY A 220 -6.47 5.19 28.87
N ARG A 221 -5.71 6.18 29.12
CA ARG A 221 -5.90 7.58 28.69
C ARG A 221 -5.60 7.87 27.23
N GLU A 222 -5.05 6.97 26.42
CA GLU A 222 -4.51 7.35 25.13
C GLU A 222 -4.81 6.34 24.01
N ARG A 223 -5.05 6.89 22.82
CA ARG A 223 -5.22 6.17 21.55
C ARG A 223 -6.41 5.19 21.53
N LYS A 224 -7.50 5.61 22.17
CA LYS A 224 -8.79 4.91 22.18
C LYS A 224 -9.89 5.80 21.64
N GLY A 225 -10.88 5.17 20.96
CA GLY A 225 -12.11 5.83 20.57
C GLY A 225 -11.92 6.96 19.54
N TRP A 226 -10.82 6.94 18.79
CA TRP A 226 -10.62 7.89 17.71
C TRP A 226 -11.60 7.60 16.58
N MET A 227 -12.18 8.67 16.07
CA MET A 227 -13.14 8.61 14.98
C MET A 227 -12.88 9.75 14.00
N ILE A 228 -12.91 9.42 12.73
CA ILE A 228 -12.87 10.36 11.62
C ILE A 228 -14.22 10.28 10.92
N THR A 229 -14.79 11.42 10.59
CA THR A 229 -16.00 11.51 9.78
C THR A 229 -15.74 12.41 8.59
N ILE A 230 -16.02 11.94 7.40
CA ILE A 230 -15.94 12.71 6.17
C ILE A 230 -17.32 13.21 5.84
N HIS A 231 -17.45 14.52 5.66
CA HIS A 231 -18.70 15.19 5.30
C HIS A 231 -18.58 15.80 3.91
N ASP A 232 -19.64 15.77 3.17
CA ASP A 232 -19.77 16.53 1.93
C ASP A 232 -19.97 18.04 2.20
N LEU A 233 -20.11 18.83 1.16
CA LEU A 233 -20.32 20.29 1.27
C LEU A 233 -21.67 20.65 1.87
N SER A 234 -22.65 19.75 1.87
CA SER A 234 -23.93 19.95 2.55
C SER A 234 -23.86 19.70 4.05
N GLY A 235 -22.74 19.15 4.54
CA GLY A 235 -22.54 18.75 5.93
C GLY A 235 -23.03 17.33 6.23
N SER A 236 -23.48 16.58 5.23
CA SER A 236 -23.90 15.17 5.39
C SER A 236 -22.67 14.26 5.57
N SER A 237 -22.74 13.31 6.52
CA SER A 237 -21.70 12.32 6.72
C SER A 237 -21.72 11.28 5.60
N VAL A 238 -20.67 11.23 4.78
CA VAL A 238 -20.56 10.37 3.59
C VAL A 238 -19.56 9.21 3.75
N ALA A 239 -18.71 9.24 4.76
CA ALA A 239 -17.86 8.12 5.17
C ALA A 239 -17.37 8.34 6.60
N ALA A 240 -16.91 7.26 7.25
CA ALA A 240 -16.25 7.36 8.54
C ALA A 240 -15.14 6.31 8.68
N ALA A 241 -14.16 6.60 9.55
CA ALA A 241 -13.21 5.62 10.07
C ALA A 241 -13.31 5.61 11.59
N SER A 242 -13.64 4.47 12.17
CA SER A 242 -13.78 4.30 13.62
C SER A 242 -12.72 3.35 14.15
N MET A 243 -11.98 3.77 15.15
CA MET A 243 -11.03 2.89 15.84
C MET A 243 -11.80 1.86 16.66
N ILE A 244 -11.68 0.61 16.29
CA ILE A 244 -12.37 -0.52 16.93
C ILE A 244 -11.47 -1.29 17.88
N THR A 245 -10.17 -1.31 17.62
CA THR A 245 -9.15 -1.85 18.52
C THR A 245 -8.18 -0.73 18.86
N PRO A 246 -7.99 -0.42 20.14
CA PRO A 246 -7.09 0.65 20.55
C PRO A 246 -5.64 0.30 20.24
N PHE A 247 -4.84 1.33 19.96
CA PHE A 247 -3.39 1.19 19.80
C PHE A 247 -2.74 1.25 21.20
N VAL A 248 -2.47 0.08 21.75
CA VAL A 248 -1.88 -0.07 23.08
C VAL A 248 -0.57 -0.89 23.02
N PRO A 249 0.39 -0.65 23.89
CA PRO A 249 1.62 -1.44 23.91
C PRO A 249 1.32 -2.88 24.30
N SER A 250 1.98 -3.83 23.63
CA SER A 250 1.91 -5.23 24.05
C SER A 250 2.63 -5.44 25.39
N PRO A 251 2.21 -6.41 26.22
CA PRO A 251 2.88 -6.73 27.49
C PRO A 251 4.38 -6.87 27.32
N GLY A 252 5.18 -6.23 28.19
CA GLY A 252 6.65 -6.24 28.11
C GLY A 252 7.26 -5.44 26.95
N SER A 253 6.47 -4.66 26.21
CA SER A 253 6.92 -3.89 25.06
C SER A 253 6.52 -2.40 25.20
N ASP A 254 7.23 -1.55 24.47
CA ASP A 254 6.96 -0.12 24.33
C ASP A 254 6.18 0.22 23.07
N ARG A 255 5.71 -0.78 22.34
CA ARG A 255 5.10 -0.64 21.01
C ARG A 255 3.85 -1.48 20.82
N VAL A 256 2.99 -1.03 19.90
CA VAL A 256 1.89 -1.82 19.35
C VAL A 256 2.50 -2.93 18.51
N SER A 257 2.22 -4.19 18.82
CA SER A 257 2.81 -5.33 18.11
C SER A 257 1.87 -5.90 17.04
N ARG A 258 2.44 -6.67 16.11
CA ARG A 258 1.67 -7.38 15.10
C ARG A 258 0.73 -8.44 15.67
N SER A 259 1.06 -9.01 16.82
CA SER A 259 0.19 -9.98 17.53
C SER A 259 -1.00 -9.32 18.22
N ASN A 260 -0.94 -8.00 18.47
CA ASN A 260 -2.02 -7.22 19.05
C ASN A 260 -2.08 -5.85 18.34
N PRO A 261 -2.52 -5.81 17.07
CA PRO A 261 -2.54 -4.60 16.28
C PRO A 261 -3.67 -3.66 16.70
N GLY A 262 -3.48 -2.37 16.51
CA GLY A 262 -4.60 -1.44 16.48
C GLY A 262 -5.43 -1.63 15.22
N ALA A 263 -6.72 -1.33 15.26
CA ALA A 263 -7.58 -1.53 14.12
C ALA A 263 -8.63 -0.43 13.93
N TRP A 264 -8.88 -0.10 12.68
CA TRP A 264 -9.91 0.80 12.21
C TRP A 264 -10.94 0.07 11.37
N LEU A 265 -12.20 0.49 11.48
CA LEU A 265 -13.29 0.08 10.61
C LEU A 265 -13.68 1.27 9.73
N ILE A 266 -13.56 1.09 8.41
CA ILE A 266 -14.00 2.07 7.44
C ILE A 266 -15.46 1.81 7.14
N LEU A 267 -16.28 2.85 7.24
CA LEU A 267 -17.73 2.77 7.21
C LEU A 267 -18.29 3.56 6.02
N LYS A 268 -19.27 3.00 5.35
CA LYS A 268 -20.05 3.65 4.28
C LYS A 268 -21.49 3.88 4.69
N PRO A 269 -22.15 4.92 4.18
CA PRO A 269 -23.57 5.15 4.39
C PRO A 269 -24.42 3.98 3.86
N HIS A 270 -25.47 3.66 4.60
CA HIS A 270 -26.49 2.71 4.20
C HIS A 270 -27.84 3.11 4.81
N GLY A 271 -28.63 3.88 4.08
CA GLY A 271 -29.84 4.52 4.61
C GLY A 271 -29.46 5.49 5.72
N VAL A 272 -30.11 5.36 6.89
CA VAL A 272 -29.82 6.16 8.10
C VAL A 272 -28.65 5.61 8.94
N SER A 273 -28.04 4.51 8.55
CA SER A 273 -26.96 3.86 9.29
C SER A 273 -25.65 3.83 8.49
N MET A 274 -24.55 3.48 9.17
CA MET A 274 -23.27 3.23 8.54
C MET A 274 -22.99 1.72 8.54
N LYS A 275 -22.53 1.17 7.40
CA LYS A 275 -22.11 -0.23 7.28
C LYS A 275 -20.60 -0.35 7.13
N PRO A 276 -19.98 -1.41 7.67
CA PRO A 276 -18.58 -1.73 7.40
C PRO A 276 -18.31 -1.90 5.90
N TRP A 277 -17.23 -1.28 5.42
CA TRP A 277 -16.72 -1.43 4.07
C TRP A 277 -15.33 -2.06 4.06
N GLY A 278 -14.46 -1.64 4.99
CA GLY A 278 -13.10 -2.15 5.07
C GLY A 278 -12.57 -2.14 6.49
N ARG A 279 -11.55 -2.96 6.74
CA ARG A 279 -10.83 -3.06 8.01
C ARG A 279 -9.36 -2.82 7.77
N LEU A 280 -8.79 -1.85 8.49
CA LEU A 280 -7.37 -1.56 8.52
C LEU A 280 -6.80 -1.99 9.86
N GLU A 281 -5.80 -2.84 9.86
CA GLU A 281 -4.96 -3.15 11.01
C GLU A 281 -3.60 -2.48 10.84
N ALA A 282 -3.04 -1.95 11.94
CA ALA A 282 -1.72 -1.36 11.92
C ALA A 282 -0.95 -1.64 13.21
N TRP A 283 0.37 -1.75 13.07
CA TRP A 283 1.31 -2.07 14.16
C TRP A 283 2.69 -1.49 13.85
N ARG A 284 3.56 -1.43 14.86
CA ARG A 284 4.96 -1.07 14.66
C ARG A 284 5.80 -2.30 14.45
N GLU A 285 6.46 -2.42 13.31
CA GLU A 285 7.32 -3.56 12.96
C GLU A 285 8.55 -3.64 13.88
N ARG A 286 9.03 -4.89 14.08
CA ARG A 286 10.32 -5.15 14.71
C ARG A 286 11.32 -5.45 13.60
N GLY A 287 12.44 -4.74 13.57
CA GLY A 287 13.48 -5.02 12.59
C GLY A 287 14.48 -3.89 12.45
N PRO A 288 15.43 -4.03 11.53
CA PRO A 288 16.42 -2.99 11.26
C PRO A 288 15.81 -1.72 10.66
N ILE A 289 14.61 -1.82 10.09
CA ILE A 289 13.85 -0.70 9.57
C ILE A 289 12.62 -0.52 10.45
N ASP A 290 12.58 0.58 11.21
CA ASP A 290 11.42 0.95 12.01
C ASP A 290 10.30 1.42 11.08
N GLY A 291 9.19 0.67 11.07
CA GLY A 291 8.11 0.87 10.11
C GLY A 291 6.71 0.65 10.70
N LEU A 292 5.74 1.34 10.12
CA LEU A 292 4.32 1.04 10.30
C LEU A 292 3.97 -0.15 9.41
N GLY A 293 3.77 -1.33 10.02
CA GLY A 293 3.16 -2.46 9.34
C GLY A 293 1.65 -2.25 9.24
N TYR A 294 1.06 -2.63 8.11
CA TYR A 294 -0.38 -2.52 7.91
C TYR A 294 -0.94 -3.70 7.14
N LYS A 295 -2.22 -3.96 7.35
CA LYS A 295 -3.04 -4.90 6.58
C LYS A 295 -4.42 -4.29 6.36
N PHE A 296 -4.86 -4.27 5.12
CA PHE A 296 -6.21 -3.80 4.75
C PHE A 296 -7.01 -4.90 4.08
N GLU A 297 -8.26 -5.07 4.55
CA GLU A 297 -9.21 -6.07 4.06
C GLU A 297 -10.54 -5.39 3.73
N LEU A 298 -11.18 -5.80 2.64
CA LEU A 298 -12.58 -5.45 2.38
C LEU A 298 -13.50 -6.38 3.19
N VAL A 299 -14.51 -5.80 3.78
CA VAL A 299 -15.53 -6.55 4.53
C VAL A 299 -16.57 -7.08 3.56
N THR A 300 -16.82 -8.38 3.61
CA THR A 300 -17.84 -9.05 2.79
C THR A 300 -19.23 -9.00 3.42
N SER A 301 -20.26 -9.28 2.64
CA SER A 301 -21.64 -9.39 3.13
C SER A 301 -21.85 -10.52 4.14
N THR A 302 -20.96 -11.51 4.18
CA THR A 302 -21.00 -12.65 5.11
C THR A 302 -20.50 -12.32 6.51
N GLY A 303 -19.96 -11.12 6.71
CA GLY A 303 -19.55 -10.62 8.02
C GLY A 303 -18.09 -10.16 8.09
N ILE A 304 -17.76 -9.51 9.21
CA ILE A 304 -16.46 -8.87 9.44
C ILE A 304 -15.34 -9.91 9.64
N ALA A 305 -15.69 -11.14 9.99
CA ALA A 305 -14.73 -12.21 10.27
C ALA A 305 -14.07 -12.80 9.00
N SER A 306 -14.64 -12.58 7.82
CA SER A 306 -14.15 -13.10 6.53
C SER A 306 -13.83 -11.95 5.55
N GLY A 307 -12.87 -11.09 5.91
CA GLY A 307 -12.42 -10.01 5.02
C GLY A 307 -11.60 -10.54 3.85
N ILE A 308 -11.71 -9.87 2.69
CA ILE A 308 -10.85 -10.12 1.53
C ILE A 308 -9.58 -9.30 1.70
N PRO A 309 -8.40 -9.91 1.88
CA PRO A 309 -7.16 -9.17 2.01
C PRO A 309 -6.81 -8.48 0.67
N ILE A 310 -6.63 -7.16 0.70
CA ILE A 310 -6.36 -6.35 -0.50
C ILE A 310 -4.96 -5.77 -0.49
N ALA A 311 -4.49 -5.34 0.67
CA ALA A 311 -3.17 -4.75 0.80
C ALA A 311 -2.51 -5.11 2.12
N GLN A 312 -1.21 -5.37 2.07
CA GLN A 312 -0.34 -5.53 3.23
C GLN A 312 1.03 -4.98 2.89
N GLY A 313 1.64 -4.28 3.84
CA GLY A 313 2.96 -3.70 3.62
C GLY A 313 3.53 -3.03 4.84
N THR A 314 4.61 -2.28 4.64
CA THR A 314 5.28 -1.51 5.68
C THR A 314 5.68 -0.14 5.14
N ILE A 315 5.43 0.91 5.91
CA ILE A 315 5.80 2.29 5.62
C ILE A 315 6.84 2.72 6.64
N SER A 316 7.91 3.40 6.20
CA SER A 316 8.94 3.90 7.12
C SER A 316 8.37 4.94 8.08
N LEU A 317 8.50 4.71 9.39
CA LEU A 317 8.08 5.70 10.40
C LEU A 317 8.93 6.97 10.34
N LYS A 318 10.21 6.85 10.05
CA LYS A 318 11.14 8.00 9.99
C LYS A 318 10.92 8.86 8.75
N ASN A 319 10.78 8.24 7.59
CA ASN A 319 10.77 8.96 6.31
C ASN A 319 9.36 9.16 5.76
N GLY A 320 8.38 8.42 6.28
CA GLY A 320 7.09 8.27 5.62
C GLY A 320 7.19 7.38 4.36
N GLY A 321 6.24 7.52 3.48
CA GLY A 321 6.17 6.76 2.24
C GLY A 321 4.80 6.86 1.59
N GLN A 322 4.45 5.82 0.86
CA GLN A 322 3.16 5.73 0.21
C GLN A 322 2.44 4.44 0.64
N PHE A 323 1.23 4.59 1.15
CA PHE A 323 0.28 3.50 1.22
C PHE A 323 -0.26 3.23 -0.17
N CYS A 324 -0.25 1.98 -0.60
CA CYS A 324 -0.65 1.64 -1.95
C CYS A 324 -1.54 0.40 -1.97
N ILE A 325 -2.65 0.48 -2.70
CA ILE A 325 -3.47 -0.66 -3.11
C ILE A 325 -3.42 -0.71 -4.63
N ASP A 326 -3.05 -1.86 -5.20
CA ASP A 326 -3.04 -2.07 -6.64
C ASP A 326 -3.36 -3.52 -6.96
N THR A 327 -4.64 -3.80 -7.18
CA THR A 327 -5.14 -5.13 -7.53
C THR A 327 -4.92 -5.49 -9.01
N ASN A 328 -4.37 -4.58 -9.81
CA ASN A 328 -3.92 -4.87 -11.18
C ASN A 328 -2.50 -5.45 -11.20
N SER A 329 -1.71 -5.25 -10.14
CA SER A 329 -0.38 -5.83 -10.05
C SER A 329 -0.47 -7.32 -9.73
N LYS A 330 0.41 -8.12 -10.34
CA LYS A 330 0.47 -9.57 -10.10
C LYS A 330 1.26 -9.94 -8.83
N ASP A 331 1.46 -9.01 -7.92
CA ASP A 331 2.15 -9.27 -6.67
C ASP A 331 1.34 -10.20 -5.77
N ASN A 332 2.05 -11.12 -5.14
CA ASN A 332 1.58 -12.41 -4.61
C ASN A 332 0.37 -12.40 -3.66
N ASN A 333 0.01 -11.26 -3.05
CA ASN A 333 -1.13 -11.19 -2.12
C ASN A 333 -2.40 -10.62 -2.77
N ALA A 334 -2.29 -9.60 -3.63
CA ALA A 334 -3.43 -9.01 -4.32
C ALA A 334 -3.89 -9.85 -5.52
N ALA A 335 -2.97 -10.57 -6.19
CA ALA A 335 -3.28 -11.44 -7.31
C ALA A 335 -4.15 -12.64 -6.93
N SER A 336 -3.93 -13.23 -5.75
CA SER A 336 -4.77 -14.33 -5.23
C SER A 336 -6.19 -13.84 -4.95
N ALA A 337 -6.35 -12.65 -4.38
CA ALA A 337 -7.65 -12.05 -4.11
C ALA A 337 -8.36 -11.65 -5.41
N SER A 338 -7.67 -11.07 -6.39
CA SER A 338 -8.28 -10.65 -7.65
C SER A 338 -8.68 -11.81 -8.59
N SER A 339 -8.06 -13.00 -8.44
CA SER A 339 -8.48 -14.20 -9.17
C SER A 339 -9.72 -14.84 -8.58
N LEU A 340 -9.87 -14.79 -7.26
CA LEU A 340 -11.03 -15.34 -6.54
C LEU A 340 -12.24 -14.39 -6.56
N PHE A 341 -12.00 -13.08 -6.64
CA PHE A 341 -13.02 -12.04 -6.60
C PHE A 341 -12.83 -11.06 -7.76
N PRO A 342 -13.40 -11.34 -8.95
CA PRO A 342 -13.23 -10.49 -10.12
C PRO A 342 -13.74 -9.05 -9.91
N ASP A 343 -14.68 -8.84 -9.00
CA ASP A 343 -15.27 -7.54 -8.69
C ASP A 343 -14.27 -6.53 -8.07
N ILE A 344 -13.17 -7.03 -7.49
CA ILE A 344 -12.12 -6.14 -6.94
C ILE A 344 -11.01 -5.82 -7.94
N ARG A 345 -11.06 -6.38 -9.13
CA ARG A 345 -10.04 -6.13 -10.16
C ARG A 345 -10.04 -4.66 -10.58
N GLY A 346 -8.87 -4.03 -10.55
CA GLY A 346 -8.71 -2.61 -10.88
C GLY A 346 -8.92 -1.66 -9.69
N PHE A 347 -9.00 -2.20 -8.48
CA PHE A 347 -9.00 -1.40 -7.26
C PHE A 347 -7.60 -0.80 -7.06
N VAL A 348 -7.49 0.50 -7.23
CA VAL A 348 -6.23 1.23 -7.18
C VAL A 348 -6.38 2.45 -6.27
N MET A 349 -5.52 2.56 -5.28
CA MET A 349 -5.42 3.70 -4.40
C MET A 349 -3.96 3.93 -4.02
N GLY A 350 -3.55 5.19 -3.94
CA GLY A 350 -2.30 5.62 -3.32
C GLY A 350 -2.56 6.74 -2.35
N SER A 351 -1.92 6.73 -1.19
CA SER A 351 -1.96 7.81 -0.22
C SER A 351 -0.56 8.12 0.28
N SER A 352 -0.16 9.40 0.22
CA SER A 352 1.09 9.85 0.84
C SER A 352 0.95 9.80 2.35
N VAL A 353 2.00 9.38 3.03
CA VAL A 353 2.10 9.32 4.49
C VAL A 353 3.43 9.95 4.90
N GLU A 354 3.38 10.96 5.73
CA GLU A 354 4.57 11.64 6.25
C GLU A 354 5.20 10.86 7.42
N GLY A 355 6.49 11.09 7.63
CA GLY A 355 7.22 10.47 8.74
C GLY A 355 6.83 11.05 10.09
N GLU A 356 7.15 10.29 11.15
CA GLU A 356 6.89 10.65 12.54
C GLU A 356 7.42 12.05 12.88
N GLY A 357 6.56 12.89 13.47
CA GLY A 357 6.90 14.26 13.87
C GLY A 357 6.90 15.30 12.74
N LYS A 358 6.49 14.94 11.54
CA LYS A 358 6.30 15.88 10.43
C LYS A 358 4.82 16.24 10.30
N VAL A 359 4.55 17.49 9.87
CA VAL A 359 3.19 17.93 9.55
C VAL A 359 2.70 17.16 8.32
N SER A 360 1.62 16.43 8.48
CA SER A 360 1.05 15.61 7.42
C SER A 360 0.00 16.37 6.63
N LYS A 361 0.04 16.24 5.31
CA LYS A 361 -1.00 16.68 4.37
C LYS A 361 -1.20 15.60 3.31
N PRO A 362 -1.90 14.52 3.65
CA PRO A 362 -2.04 13.39 2.76
C PRO A 362 -2.56 13.78 1.39
N VAL A 363 -1.94 13.21 0.35
CA VAL A 363 -2.43 13.27 -1.03
C VAL A 363 -2.94 11.90 -1.40
N VAL A 364 -4.20 11.81 -1.78
CA VAL A 364 -4.89 10.57 -2.09
C VAL A 364 -5.15 10.49 -3.58
N GLN A 365 -4.70 9.42 -4.20
CA GLN A 365 -4.93 9.12 -5.61
C GLN A 365 -5.83 7.88 -5.70
N ILE A 366 -6.92 7.94 -6.44
CA ILE A 366 -7.91 6.87 -6.52
C ILE A 366 -8.21 6.58 -7.98
N GLY A 367 -8.03 5.32 -8.40
CA GLY A 367 -8.39 4.87 -9.75
C GLY A 367 -9.91 4.98 -9.99
N VAL A 368 -10.30 5.38 -11.19
CA VAL A 368 -11.72 5.67 -11.52
C VAL A 368 -12.62 4.44 -11.50
N LYS A 369 -12.09 3.22 -11.62
CA LYS A 369 -12.89 1.99 -11.77
C LYS A 369 -13.87 1.71 -10.63
N HIS A 370 -13.50 2.07 -9.39
CA HIS A 370 -14.29 1.78 -8.20
C HIS A 370 -14.84 3.04 -7.53
N VAL A 371 -14.90 4.14 -8.27
CA VAL A 371 -15.44 5.42 -7.80
C VAL A 371 -16.54 5.84 -8.76
N THR A 372 -17.77 5.53 -8.41
CA THR A 372 -18.97 5.86 -9.20
C THR A 372 -19.62 7.15 -8.74
N CYS A 373 -19.40 7.52 -7.48
CA CYS A 373 -19.96 8.72 -6.86
C CYS A 373 -19.00 9.32 -5.82
N MET A 374 -19.36 10.49 -5.30
CA MET A 374 -18.59 11.19 -4.27
C MET A 374 -18.43 10.36 -2.98
N THR A 375 -19.45 9.58 -2.62
CA THR A 375 -19.41 8.72 -1.44
C THR A 375 -18.34 7.63 -1.55
N ASP A 376 -18.16 7.07 -2.74
CA ASP A 376 -17.10 6.08 -2.96
C ASP A 376 -15.71 6.71 -2.74
N ALA A 377 -15.49 7.93 -3.25
CA ALA A 377 -14.24 8.66 -3.03
C ALA A 377 -14.00 8.95 -1.54
N ALA A 378 -15.06 9.29 -0.79
CA ALA A 378 -14.97 9.59 0.64
C ALA A 378 -14.48 8.40 1.48
N LEU A 379 -14.77 7.16 1.07
CA LEU A 379 -14.26 5.95 1.73
C LEU A 379 -12.73 5.87 1.69
N PHE A 380 -12.14 6.18 0.54
CA PHE A 380 -10.68 6.18 0.38
C PHE A 380 -10.03 7.33 1.15
N ILE A 381 -10.73 8.48 1.25
CA ILE A 381 -10.28 9.62 2.05
C ILE A 381 -10.31 9.26 3.54
N ALA A 382 -11.37 8.59 4.02
CA ALA A 382 -11.43 8.09 5.39
C ALA A 382 -10.33 7.06 5.69
N LEU A 383 -10.06 6.14 4.74
CA LEU A 383 -8.97 5.18 4.85
C LEU A 383 -7.61 5.87 4.91
N SER A 384 -7.38 6.87 4.06
CA SER A 384 -6.14 7.66 4.07
C SER A 384 -5.91 8.35 5.42
N ALA A 385 -6.94 8.98 5.97
CA ALA A 385 -6.87 9.62 7.29
C ALA A 385 -6.59 8.59 8.41
N ALA A 386 -7.20 7.40 8.35
CA ALA A 386 -6.94 6.35 9.32
C ALA A 386 -5.50 5.83 9.28
N ILE A 387 -4.90 5.72 8.08
CA ILE A 387 -3.49 5.34 7.91
C ILE A 387 -2.58 6.41 8.47
N ASP A 388 -2.84 7.67 8.16
CA ASP A 388 -2.07 8.81 8.65
C ASP A 388 -2.08 8.87 10.18
N LEU A 389 -3.25 8.78 10.80
CA LEU A 389 -3.39 8.72 12.26
C LEU A 389 -2.76 7.47 12.87
N SER A 390 -2.63 6.37 12.12
CA SER A 390 -1.95 5.16 12.59
C SER A 390 -0.44 5.38 12.74
N MET A 391 0.17 6.30 11.99
CA MET A 391 1.57 6.70 12.19
C MET A 391 1.78 7.26 13.60
N ASP A 392 0.90 8.15 14.03
CA ASP A 392 0.93 8.73 15.36
C ASP A 392 0.52 7.74 16.45
N ALA A 393 -0.50 6.93 16.17
CA ALA A 393 -0.97 5.90 17.09
C ALA A 393 0.08 4.80 17.35
N CYS A 394 1.00 4.54 16.44
CA CYS A 394 2.08 3.56 16.56
C CYS A 394 3.39 4.15 17.12
N ARG A 395 3.42 5.42 17.55
CA ARG A 395 4.59 5.98 18.25
C ARG A 395 4.92 5.15 19.49
N LEU A 396 6.20 5.10 19.82
CA LEU A 396 6.67 4.38 21.03
C LEU A 396 6.01 4.96 22.29
N PHE A 397 5.65 4.07 23.19
CA PHE A 397 5.10 4.47 24.49
C PHE A 397 6.21 4.86 25.45
N SER A 398 6.07 6.00 26.11
CA SER A 398 7.04 6.43 27.13
C SER A 398 7.10 5.42 28.28
N ARG A 399 8.26 5.36 28.99
CA ARG A 399 8.41 4.49 30.16
C ARG A 399 7.42 4.83 31.26
N LYS A 400 7.01 6.10 31.39
CA LYS A 400 6.03 6.57 32.38
C LYS A 400 4.64 6.01 32.05
N LEU A 401 4.17 6.17 30.83
CA LEU A 401 2.90 5.61 30.36
C LEU A 401 2.87 4.09 30.47
N ARG A 402 3.97 3.43 30.13
CA ARG A 402 4.10 1.98 30.28
C ARG A 402 3.93 1.53 31.74
N LYS A 403 4.49 2.24 32.72
CA LYS A 403 4.30 1.95 34.15
C LYS A 403 2.84 2.11 34.57
N GLU A 404 2.17 3.16 34.12
CA GLU A 404 0.75 3.39 34.42
C GLU A 404 -0.14 2.26 33.90
N PHE A 405 0.13 1.70 32.71
CA PHE A 405 -0.57 0.53 32.20
C PHE A 405 -0.32 -0.73 33.04
N TRP A 406 0.91 -0.93 33.52
CA TRP A 406 1.29 -2.11 34.32
C TRP A 406 0.75 -2.06 35.76
N LEU A 407 0.75 -0.90 36.40
CA LEU A 407 0.21 -0.74 37.75
C LEU A 407 -1.29 -1.02 37.79
N ASN A 408 -2.01 -0.65 36.73
CA ASN A 408 -3.44 -0.92 36.62
C ASN A 408 -3.79 -2.41 36.43
N ASP A 409 -2.86 -3.23 35.96
CA ASP A 409 -3.06 -4.69 35.83
C ASP A 409 -2.77 -5.45 37.15
N HIS A 410 -1.85 -4.95 38.00
CA HIS A 410 -1.47 -5.61 39.25
C HIS A 410 -2.43 -5.34 40.39
N ASP A 411 -3.13 -4.21 40.43
CA ASP A 411 -4.09 -3.89 41.49
C ASP A 411 -5.37 -4.76 41.45
N THR A 412 -5.53 -5.63 40.45
CA THR A 412 -6.66 -6.54 40.33
C THR A 412 -6.44 -7.92 40.99
N PHE A 413 -5.20 -8.22 41.44
CA PHE A 413 -4.88 -9.54 42.02
C PHE A 413 -4.72 -9.52 43.53
N SER A 414 -4.97 -8.39 44.23
CA SER A 414 -4.75 -8.25 45.69
C SER A 414 -6.02 -8.22 46.53
N TYR A 415 -7.13 -8.76 46.07
CA TYR A 415 -8.29 -9.01 46.93
C TYR A 415 -8.88 -10.35 46.60
N ASN A 416 -8.38 -11.37 47.29
CA ASN A 416 -9.08 -12.54 47.80
C ASN A 416 -8.33 -13.12 48.96
#